data_f1c8d680b58aa97f7b4b2b592cbab123
#
_entry.id   f1c8d680b58aa97f7b4b2b592cbab123
#
_cell.length_a   1.000
_cell.length_b   1.000
_cell.length_c   1.000
_cell.angle_alpha   90.00
_cell.angle_beta   90.00
_cell.angle_gamma   90.00
#
_symmetry.space_group_name_H-M   'P 1'
#
loop_
_entity.id
_entity.type
_entity.pdbx_description
1 polymer ?
#
loop_
_entity_poly.entity_id
_entity_poly.type
_entity_poly.pdbx_seq_one_letter_code
_entity_poly.pdbx_strand_id
1 'polypeptide(L)'
;MSFRIASPILLPLVAMSMGMILNNVVQAGPADNIYSPIIDYREWEFELKGGIQDFGNRNRGELAYKFTFGYGIAPRWFSEIEVEYPRSPGNAARVEEIEWENIFQLTEHGEHWLDVGIFNEISHNRLQHKNFFAIGPMFQQETGRSQINLNILWKRQLSAVQEGDAGNSRNALSYAVQWKWNLRPAFQPGVQAFGSLGDPAHLRSQELKLGPAFFGAARLGNGRNLKYNAALLGGLTRETPNATLRFQLEYEFF
;
A
#
# COMPACT_ATOMS: atom_id res chain seq x y z
N MET A 1 50.99 -4.83 62.27
CA MET A 1 50.64 -5.48 61.01
C MET A 1 49.19 -5.10 60.71
N SER A 2 49.01 -4.13 59.83
CA SER A 2 47.69 -3.54 59.54
C SER A 2 47.34 -3.92 58.14
N PHE A 3 46.31 -4.77 57.94
CA PHE A 3 45.78 -5.16 56.62
C PHE A 3 44.78 -4.10 56.15
N ARG A 4 45.11 -3.41 55.04
CA ARG A 4 44.16 -2.56 54.32
C ARG A 4 43.35 -3.42 53.35
N ILE A 5 42.03 -3.43 53.54
CA ILE A 5 41.06 -4.04 52.63
C ILE A 5 40.82 -3.05 51.52
N ALA A 6 41.10 -3.44 50.28
CA ALA A 6 40.81 -2.68 49.09
C ALA A 6 39.31 -2.80 48.73
N SER A 7 38.63 -1.68 48.55
CA SER A 7 37.25 -1.61 48.09
C SER A 7 37.16 -1.91 46.57
N PRO A 8 36.18 -2.67 46.11
CA PRO A 8 35.97 -2.86 44.70
C PRO A 8 35.30 -1.64 44.09
N ILE A 9 35.89 -1.13 43.04
CA ILE A 9 35.36 -0.05 42.20
C ILE A 9 34.20 -0.66 41.39
N LEU A 10 32.97 -0.28 41.70
CA LEU A 10 31.80 -0.53 40.83
C LEU A 10 31.89 0.36 39.63
N LEU A 11 32.16 -0.19 38.45
CA LEU A 11 31.92 0.49 37.18
C LEU A 11 30.41 0.51 36.92
N PRO A 12 29.79 1.66 36.65
CA PRO A 12 28.41 1.70 36.17
C PRO A 12 28.37 1.18 34.71
N LEU A 13 27.70 0.06 34.54
CA LEU A 13 27.30 -0.44 33.21
C LEU A 13 26.29 0.55 32.63
N VAL A 14 26.73 1.48 31.79
CA VAL A 14 25.84 2.31 30.97
C VAL A 14 25.20 1.38 29.94
N ALA A 15 24.02 0.90 30.24
CA ALA A 15 23.16 0.25 29.25
C ALA A 15 22.78 1.30 28.21
N MET A 16 23.55 1.32 27.13
CA MET A 16 23.23 2.08 25.93
C MET A 16 22.00 1.41 25.33
N SER A 17 20.80 1.88 25.68
CA SER A 17 19.56 1.53 24.99
C SER A 17 19.73 2.05 23.56
N MET A 18 20.10 1.14 22.68
CA MET A 18 20.05 1.34 21.22
C MET A 18 18.57 1.40 20.88
N GLY A 19 18.00 2.60 20.97
CA GLY A 19 16.67 2.88 20.46
C GLY A 19 16.70 2.48 18.98
N MET A 20 15.93 1.45 18.63
CA MET A 20 15.60 1.18 17.25
C MET A 20 14.91 2.45 16.75
N ILE A 21 15.60 3.22 15.93
CA ILE A 21 15.00 4.27 15.12
C ILE A 21 14.11 3.50 14.13
N LEU A 22 12.83 3.35 14.49
CA LEU A 22 11.81 2.94 13.54
C LEU A 22 11.71 4.09 12.55
N ASN A 23 12.42 3.96 11.44
CA ASN A 23 12.18 4.81 10.30
C ASN A 23 10.72 4.56 9.91
N ASN A 24 9.84 5.52 10.16
CA ASN A 24 8.49 5.54 9.62
C ASN A 24 8.58 5.80 8.10
N VAL A 25 9.12 4.85 7.40
CA VAL A 25 9.01 4.76 5.95
C VAL A 25 7.56 4.43 5.68
N VAL A 26 6.97 5.07 4.68
CA VAL A 26 5.70 4.60 4.12
C VAL A 26 5.97 3.20 3.58
N GLN A 27 5.62 2.22 4.38
CA GLN A 27 5.82 0.81 4.10
C GLN A 27 4.61 0.34 3.30
N ALA A 28 4.86 -0.37 2.20
CA ALA A 28 3.79 -0.97 1.44
C ALA A 28 3.07 -2.01 2.31
N GLY A 29 1.84 -1.70 2.72
CA GLY A 29 0.99 -2.55 3.56
C GLY A 29 0.61 -3.87 2.88
N PRO A 30 0.05 -4.83 3.63
CA PRO A 30 -0.42 -6.07 3.02
C PRO A 30 -1.68 -5.87 2.14
N ALA A 31 -2.38 -4.75 2.29
CA ALA A 31 -3.61 -4.42 1.57
C ALA A 31 -3.47 -3.23 0.60
N ASP A 32 -2.27 -2.91 0.14
CA ASP A 32 -2.00 -1.81 -0.79
C ASP A 32 -2.67 -1.98 -2.15
N ASN A 33 -2.89 -0.86 -2.84
CA ASN A 33 -3.63 -0.78 -4.10
C ASN A 33 -2.73 -0.75 -5.33
N ILE A 34 -3.28 -1.25 -6.45
CA ILE A 34 -2.82 -0.96 -7.80
C ILE A 34 -4.01 -0.40 -8.57
N TYR A 35 -3.98 0.90 -8.81
CA TYR A 35 -5.07 1.64 -9.43
C TYR A 35 -5.03 1.54 -10.95
N SER A 36 -6.22 1.61 -11.57
CA SER A 36 -6.40 1.80 -13.01
C SER A 36 -6.72 3.25 -13.31
N PRO A 37 -6.21 3.84 -14.40
CA PRO A 37 -6.59 5.16 -14.83
C PRO A 37 -7.96 5.21 -15.52
N ILE A 38 -8.61 4.07 -15.74
CA ILE A 38 -9.87 3.96 -16.48
C ILE A 38 -11.03 4.10 -15.51
N ILE A 39 -12.01 4.92 -15.88
CA ILE A 39 -13.16 5.25 -15.04
C ILE A 39 -14.45 4.88 -15.78
N ASP A 40 -15.35 4.20 -15.07
CA ASP A 40 -16.70 3.96 -15.50
C ASP A 40 -17.66 4.98 -14.86
N TYR A 41 -18.18 5.90 -15.69
CA TYR A 41 -19.06 6.97 -15.22
C TYR A 41 -20.37 6.42 -14.66
N ARG A 42 -20.78 6.90 -13.47
CA ARG A 42 -21.97 6.45 -12.70
C ARG A 42 -21.87 5.04 -12.12
N GLU A 43 -20.73 4.40 -12.20
CA GLU A 43 -20.49 3.15 -11.52
C GLU A 43 -20.33 3.38 -10.01
N TRP A 44 -21.01 2.56 -9.22
CA TRP A 44 -20.78 2.41 -7.79
C TRP A 44 -19.85 1.23 -7.57
N GLU A 45 -18.92 1.40 -6.65
CA GLU A 45 -17.96 0.39 -6.29
C GLU A 45 -17.91 0.15 -4.78
N PHE A 46 -17.97 -1.12 -4.38
CA PHE A 46 -17.62 -1.58 -3.04
C PHE A 46 -16.42 -2.50 -3.14
N GLU A 47 -15.40 -2.20 -2.37
CA GLU A 47 -14.20 -3.00 -2.38
C GLU A 47 -13.83 -3.48 -0.96
N LEU A 48 -13.40 -4.74 -0.87
CA LEU A 48 -12.77 -5.35 0.29
C LEU A 48 -11.39 -5.82 -0.10
N LYS A 49 -10.38 -5.24 0.52
CA LYS A 49 -8.98 -5.69 0.43
C LYS A 49 -8.55 -6.29 1.74
N GLY A 50 -7.65 -7.25 1.68
CA GLY A 50 -7.05 -7.80 2.88
C GLY A 50 -5.74 -8.49 2.58
N GLY A 51 -4.92 -8.62 3.61
CA GLY A 51 -3.67 -9.32 3.49
C GLY A 51 -3.00 -9.57 4.83
N ILE A 52 -2.08 -10.51 4.80
CA ILE A 52 -1.21 -10.85 5.92
C ILE A 52 0.23 -10.85 5.44
N GLN A 53 1.12 -10.24 6.21
CA GLN A 53 2.55 -10.25 5.93
C GLN A 53 3.36 -10.71 7.13
N ASP A 54 4.48 -11.40 6.87
CA ASP A 54 5.37 -11.97 7.88
C ASP A 54 6.80 -11.47 7.71
N PHE A 55 7.37 -10.94 8.78
CA PHE A 55 8.75 -10.47 8.83
C PHE A 55 9.75 -11.56 9.28
N GLY A 56 9.30 -12.81 9.45
CA GLY A 56 10.16 -13.96 9.76
C GLY A 56 10.80 -13.94 11.16
N ASN A 57 10.53 -12.95 11.98
CA ASN A 57 11.18 -12.80 13.27
C ASN A 57 10.15 -12.53 14.36
N ARG A 58 9.85 -13.52 15.19
CA ARG A 58 9.04 -13.51 16.44
C ARG A 58 7.80 -12.59 16.50
N ASN A 59 7.70 -11.60 15.64
CA ASN A 59 6.52 -10.77 15.44
C ASN A 59 5.62 -11.51 14.45
N ARG A 60 4.56 -12.05 14.95
CA ARG A 60 3.48 -12.67 14.20
C ARG A 60 2.98 -11.66 13.19
N GLY A 61 2.68 -12.13 11.98
CA GLY A 61 2.38 -11.31 10.83
C GLY A 61 1.39 -10.17 11.06
N GLU A 62 1.60 -9.09 10.38
CA GLU A 62 0.66 -7.98 10.31
C GLU A 62 -0.50 -8.38 9.41
N LEU A 63 -1.72 -8.11 9.85
CA LEU A 63 -2.95 -8.31 9.11
C LEU A 63 -3.60 -6.95 8.87
N ALA A 64 -3.99 -6.64 7.65
CA ALA A 64 -4.77 -5.44 7.37
C ALA A 64 -5.99 -5.78 6.50
N TYR A 65 -7.05 -5.02 6.73
CA TYR A 65 -8.25 -4.99 5.90
C TYR A 65 -8.55 -3.55 5.53
N LYS A 66 -8.99 -3.35 4.30
CA LYS A 66 -9.46 -2.08 3.78
C LYS A 66 -10.85 -2.26 3.18
N PHE A 67 -11.73 -1.32 3.47
CA PHE A 67 -13.07 -1.24 2.92
C PHE A 67 -13.17 0.07 2.15
N THR A 68 -13.55 -0.01 0.89
CA THR A 68 -13.67 1.13 0.02
C THR A 68 -15.09 1.25 -0.50
N PHE A 69 -15.55 2.48 -0.65
CA PHE A 69 -16.79 2.81 -1.30
C PHE A 69 -16.56 3.97 -2.26
N GLY A 70 -16.78 3.73 -3.54
CA GLY A 70 -16.48 4.64 -4.63
C GLY A 70 -17.66 4.91 -5.57
N TYR A 71 -17.52 6.01 -6.30
CA TYR A 71 -18.48 6.42 -7.33
C TYR A 71 -17.83 7.19 -8.47
N GLY A 72 -18.20 6.83 -9.69
CA GLY A 72 -17.87 7.58 -10.91
C GLY A 72 -18.66 8.88 -11.04
N ILE A 73 -18.13 9.98 -10.46
CA ILE A 73 -18.81 11.28 -10.35
C ILE A 73 -19.01 11.94 -11.72
N ALA A 74 -17.98 11.85 -12.57
CA ALA A 74 -17.98 12.41 -13.92
C ALA A 74 -17.26 11.44 -14.88
N PRO A 75 -17.39 11.61 -16.21
CA PRO A 75 -16.78 10.70 -17.18
C PRO A 75 -15.26 10.47 -17.02
N ARG A 76 -14.58 11.41 -16.32
CA ARG A 76 -13.13 11.36 -16.10
C ARG A 76 -12.74 11.59 -14.64
N TRP A 77 -13.70 11.42 -13.71
CA TRP A 77 -13.46 11.57 -12.28
C TRP A 77 -14.19 10.51 -11.48
N PHE A 78 -13.41 9.69 -10.79
CA PHE A 78 -13.87 8.74 -9.78
C PHE A 78 -13.40 9.20 -8.40
N SER A 79 -14.23 9.02 -7.38
CA SER A 79 -13.89 9.38 -6.01
C SER A 79 -14.37 8.30 -5.05
N GLU A 80 -13.55 8.01 -4.05
CA GLU A 80 -13.82 6.96 -3.07
C GLU A 80 -13.36 7.34 -1.67
N ILE A 81 -13.98 6.70 -0.69
CA ILE A 81 -13.56 6.72 0.71
C ILE A 81 -13.09 5.32 1.07
N GLU A 82 -11.90 5.24 1.60
CA GLU A 82 -11.30 4.01 2.11
C GLU A 82 -11.10 4.08 3.62
N VAL A 83 -11.35 2.97 4.30
CA VAL A 83 -11.13 2.83 5.75
C VAL A 83 -10.26 1.62 6.01
N GLU A 84 -9.11 1.85 6.64
CA GLU A 84 -8.14 0.81 6.94
C GLU A 84 -8.23 0.33 8.39
N TYR A 85 -8.13 -1.00 8.55
CA TYR A 85 -8.15 -1.72 9.83
C TYR A 85 -6.93 -2.65 9.93
N PRO A 86 -5.77 -2.18 10.32
CA PRO A 86 -4.66 -3.05 10.62
C PRO A 86 -4.89 -3.79 11.93
N ARG A 87 -4.32 -4.97 12.03
CA ARG A 87 -4.30 -5.78 13.25
C ARG A 87 -2.91 -6.35 13.47
N SER A 88 -2.23 -5.87 14.48
CA SER A 88 -1.03 -6.51 15.01
C SER A 88 -1.40 -7.57 16.06
N PRO A 89 -0.58 -8.60 16.22
CA PRO A 89 -0.85 -9.66 17.20
C PRO A 89 -1.02 -9.13 18.63
N GLY A 90 -2.09 -9.56 19.28
CA GLY A 90 -2.42 -9.12 20.64
C GLY A 90 -3.25 -7.86 20.74
N ASN A 91 -3.45 -7.14 19.64
CA ASN A 91 -4.28 -5.93 19.59
C ASN A 91 -5.63 -6.20 18.90
N ALA A 92 -6.69 -5.51 19.35
CA ALA A 92 -7.95 -5.49 18.64
C ALA A 92 -7.80 -4.69 17.33
N ALA A 93 -8.49 -5.12 16.27
CA ALA A 93 -8.59 -4.32 15.06
C ALA A 93 -9.26 -2.97 15.36
N ARG A 94 -8.67 -1.89 14.89
CA ARG A 94 -9.18 -0.52 15.05
C ARG A 94 -9.08 0.20 13.73
N VAL A 95 -9.97 1.16 13.48
CA VAL A 95 -9.79 2.09 12.37
C VAL A 95 -8.50 2.87 12.59
N GLU A 96 -7.54 2.67 11.72
CA GLU A 96 -6.26 3.39 11.77
C GLU A 96 -6.25 4.56 10.81
N GLU A 97 -6.60 4.35 9.56
CA GLU A 97 -6.56 5.40 8.53
C GLU A 97 -7.92 5.53 7.85
N ILE A 98 -8.27 6.76 7.52
CA ILE A 98 -9.39 7.10 6.67
C ILE A 98 -8.82 7.91 5.53
N GLU A 99 -9.09 7.48 4.30
CA GLU A 99 -8.54 8.03 3.08
C GLU A 99 -9.66 8.51 2.17
N TRP A 100 -9.48 9.69 1.60
CA TRP A 100 -10.31 10.20 0.52
C TRP A 100 -9.47 10.20 -0.74
N GLU A 101 -9.83 9.34 -1.65
CA GLU A 101 -9.09 9.08 -2.88
C GLU A 101 -9.84 9.63 -4.09
N ASN A 102 -9.10 10.10 -5.09
CA ASN A 102 -9.63 10.58 -6.34
C ASN A 102 -8.76 10.12 -7.50
N ILE A 103 -9.42 9.67 -8.55
CA ILE A 103 -8.81 9.26 -9.81
C ILE A 103 -9.31 10.20 -10.91
N PHE A 104 -8.37 10.78 -11.65
CA PHE A 104 -8.64 11.59 -12.83
C PHE A 104 -8.07 10.92 -14.06
N GLN A 105 -8.94 10.50 -14.97
CA GLN A 105 -8.56 9.94 -16.26
C GLN A 105 -8.13 11.06 -17.21
N LEU A 106 -6.94 10.98 -17.77
CA LEU A 106 -6.39 12.00 -18.68
C LEU A 106 -6.55 11.63 -20.15
N THR A 107 -6.46 10.35 -20.49
CA THR A 107 -6.63 9.84 -21.86
C THR A 107 -7.92 9.04 -21.98
N GLU A 108 -8.55 9.04 -23.15
CA GLU A 108 -9.65 8.11 -23.42
C GLU A 108 -9.09 6.68 -23.54
N HIS A 109 -9.81 5.72 -22.95
CA HIS A 109 -9.39 4.32 -22.96
C HIS A 109 -9.27 3.78 -24.40
N GLY A 110 -8.09 3.26 -24.71
CA GLY A 110 -7.77 2.65 -26.00
C GLY A 110 -7.58 3.64 -27.16
N GLU A 111 -7.65 4.95 -26.94
CA GLU A 111 -7.33 5.96 -27.96
C GLU A 111 -5.83 6.01 -28.25
N HIS A 112 -5.03 5.80 -27.22
CA HIS A 112 -3.58 5.80 -27.31
C HIS A 112 -3.01 4.42 -26.92
N TRP A 113 -1.73 4.22 -27.20
CA TRP A 113 -1.02 3.00 -26.80
C TRP A 113 -0.83 2.86 -25.28
N LEU A 114 -1.08 3.94 -24.54
CA LEU A 114 -0.95 4.05 -23.10
C LEU A 114 -2.10 4.89 -22.56
N ASP A 115 -2.87 4.34 -21.63
CA ASP A 115 -3.84 5.07 -20.84
C ASP A 115 -3.14 5.71 -19.64
N VAL A 116 -3.48 6.97 -19.37
CA VAL A 116 -2.86 7.79 -18.33
C VAL A 116 -3.92 8.40 -17.42
N GLY A 117 -3.66 8.38 -16.13
CA GLY A 117 -4.46 9.06 -15.12
C GLY A 117 -3.59 9.67 -14.02
N ILE A 118 -4.24 10.44 -13.16
CA ILE A 118 -3.64 10.98 -11.94
C ILE A 118 -4.46 10.51 -10.75
N PHE A 119 -3.78 9.96 -9.78
CA PHE A 119 -4.30 9.66 -8.45
C PHE A 119 -3.98 10.79 -7.49
N ASN A 120 -4.91 11.11 -6.58
CA ASN A 120 -4.59 11.85 -5.37
C ASN A 120 -5.40 11.35 -4.17
N GLU A 121 -4.83 11.52 -2.99
CA GLU A 121 -5.35 11.08 -1.71
C GLU A 121 -5.12 12.14 -0.64
N ILE A 122 -6.10 12.32 0.23
CA ILE A 122 -5.93 12.98 1.52
C ILE A 122 -6.30 11.94 2.58
N SER A 123 -5.39 11.66 3.50
CA SER A 123 -5.62 10.68 4.54
C SER A 123 -5.36 11.19 5.95
N HIS A 124 -6.08 10.60 6.90
CA HIS A 124 -5.94 10.87 8.33
C HIS A 124 -5.66 9.56 9.08
N ASN A 125 -4.44 9.42 9.59
CA ASN A 125 -4.11 8.34 10.51
C ASN A 125 -4.54 8.72 11.92
N ARG A 126 -5.56 8.01 12.43
CA ARG A 126 -6.21 8.29 13.71
C ARG A 126 -5.36 7.89 14.92
N LEU A 127 -4.51 6.87 14.77
CA LEU A 127 -3.68 6.39 15.87
C LEU A 127 -2.45 7.28 16.07
N GLN A 128 -1.90 7.81 14.97
CA GLN A 128 -0.74 8.69 15.00
C GLN A 128 -1.13 10.17 15.04
N HIS A 129 -2.41 10.51 14.84
CA HIS A 129 -2.91 11.89 14.68
C HIS A 129 -2.17 12.65 13.57
N LYS A 130 -1.89 11.98 12.46
CA LYS A 130 -1.17 12.53 11.32
C LYS A 130 -2.06 12.62 10.08
N ASN A 131 -1.87 13.69 9.32
CA ASN A 131 -2.50 13.87 8.01
C ASN A 131 -1.45 13.70 6.92
N PHE A 132 -1.88 13.09 5.81
CA PHE A 132 -1.03 12.89 4.64
C PHE A 132 -1.75 13.37 3.39
N PHE A 133 -0.95 13.65 2.38
CA PHE A 133 -1.38 13.88 1.01
C PHE A 133 -0.54 13.00 0.09
N ALA A 134 -1.18 12.31 -0.83
CA ALA A 134 -0.49 11.58 -1.88
C ALA A 134 -0.97 12.03 -3.26
N ILE A 135 -0.08 11.97 -4.23
CA ILE A 135 -0.38 12.26 -5.63
C ILE A 135 0.60 11.51 -6.54
N GLY A 136 0.14 11.09 -7.69
CA GLY A 136 1.03 10.52 -8.69
C GLY A 136 0.35 10.05 -9.96
N PRO A 137 1.14 9.80 -11.01
CA PRO A 137 0.65 9.25 -12.26
C PRO A 137 0.32 7.77 -12.15
N MET A 138 -0.70 7.39 -12.90
CA MET A 138 -1.10 6.02 -13.16
C MET A 138 -1.06 5.76 -14.65
N PHE A 139 -0.58 4.59 -15.01
CA PHE A 139 -0.44 4.16 -16.39
C PHE A 139 -1.05 2.77 -16.57
N GLN A 140 -1.74 2.57 -17.69
CA GLN A 140 -2.20 1.27 -18.12
C GLN A 140 -1.90 1.07 -19.59
N GLN A 141 -1.33 -0.07 -19.92
CA GLN A 141 -1.10 -0.50 -21.29
C GLN A 141 -1.77 -1.83 -21.54
N GLU A 142 -2.48 -1.93 -22.65
CA GLU A 142 -3.05 -3.18 -23.13
C GLU A 142 -2.52 -3.53 -24.51
N THR A 143 -2.01 -4.73 -24.65
CA THR A 143 -1.50 -5.25 -25.93
C THR A 143 -1.86 -6.72 -26.08
N GLY A 144 -2.78 -7.01 -26.98
CA GLY A 144 -3.32 -8.35 -27.19
C GLY A 144 -3.98 -8.90 -25.94
N ARG A 145 -3.34 -9.88 -25.27
CA ARG A 145 -3.82 -10.46 -24.02
C ARG A 145 -3.08 -9.94 -22.79
N SER A 146 -2.14 -9.06 -22.97
CA SER A 146 -1.32 -8.52 -21.88
C SER A 146 -1.87 -7.18 -21.43
N GLN A 147 -2.05 -7.00 -20.13
CA GLN A 147 -2.35 -5.72 -19.49
C GLN A 147 -1.30 -5.44 -18.42
N ILE A 148 -0.73 -4.25 -18.44
CA ILE A 148 0.24 -3.77 -17.45
C ILE A 148 -0.32 -2.50 -16.83
N ASN A 149 -0.31 -2.43 -15.50
CA ASN A 149 -0.58 -1.22 -14.73
C ASN A 149 0.69 -0.81 -13.99
N LEU A 150 0.98 0.49 -13.95
CA LEU A 150 2.05 1.10 -13.17
C LEU A 150 1.52 2.34 -12.47
N ASN A 151 1.69 2.40 -11.15
CA ASN A 151 1.43 3.59 -10.35
C ASN A 151 2.75 4.06 -9.73
N ILE A 152 2.97 5.37 -9.69
CA ILE A 152 4.10 6.00 -9.01
C ILE A 152 3.53 7.11 -8.14
N LEU A 153 3.62 6.95 -6.82
CA LEU A 153 2.96 7.82 -5.87
C LEU A 153 3.98 8.52 -4.96
N TRP A 154 3.86 9.81 -4.83
CA TRP A 154 4.54 10.61 -3.84
C TRP A 154 3.57 10.91 -2.69
N LYS A 155 3.90 10.46 -1.47
CA LYS A 155 3.13 10.71 -0.25
C LYS A 155 3.91 11.67 0.65
N ARG A 156 3.21 12.64 1.25
CA ARG A 156 3.78 13.63 2.15
C ARG A 156 2.96 13.76 3.42
N GLN A 157 3.65 13.76 4.57
CA GLN A 157 3.06 14.10 5.85
C GLN A 157 2.80 15.62 5.90
N LEU A 158 1.53 16.02 6.11
CA LEU A 158 1.09 17.42 6.23
C LEU A 158 1.18 17.92 7.66
N SER A 159 0.94 17.05 8.65
CA SER A 159 0.98 17.38 10.06
C SER A 159 2.37 17.87 10.50
N ALA A 160 2.40 18.69 11.55
CA ALA A 160 3.66 19.12 12.16
C ALA A 160 4.49 17.91 12.63
N VAL A 161 5.81 18.05 12.56
CA VAL A 161 6.76 17.06 13.09
C VAL A 161 6.62 17.02 14.61
N GLN A 162 6.39 15.84 15.16
CA GLN A 162 6.37 15.61 16.60
C GLN A 162 7.79 15.29 17.09
N GLU A 163 8.03 15.42 18.38
CA GLU A 163 9.36 15.24 18.98
C GLU A 163 9.99 13.85 18.70
N GLY A 164 9.17 12.82 18.51
CA GLY A 164 9.59 11.46 18.12
C GLY A 164 9.90 11.26 16.62
N ASP A 165 9.55 12.23 15.77
CA ASP A 165 9.74 12.15 14.31
C ASP A 165 11.07 12.75 13.82
N ALA A 166 11.91 13.21 14.75
CA ALA A 166 13.18 13.84 14.41
C ALA A 166 14.07 12.89 13.59
N GLY A 167 14.42 13.31 12.38
CA GLY A 167 15.24 12.52 11.45
C GLY A 167 14.45 11.70 10.42
N ASN A 168 13.12 11.60 10.53
CA ASN A 168 12.30 10.94 9.53
C ASN A 168 11.96 11.87 8.37
N SER A 169 12.04 11.37 7.13
CA SER A 169 11.55 12.13 6.00
C SER A 169 10.01 12.24 6.06
N ARG A 170 9.55 13.45 5.70
CA ARG A 170 8.09 13.70 5.54
C ARG A 170 7.57 13.27 4.17
N ASN A 171 8.45 12.87 3.28
CA ASN A 171 8.14 12.50 1.92
C ASN A 171 8.52 11.05 1.67
N ALA A 172 7.72 10.37 0.88
CA ALA A 172 8.02 9.05 0.39
C ALA A 172 7.60 8.91 -1.06
N LEU A 173 8.38 8.20 -1.84
CA LEU A 173 8.05 7.78 -3.19
C LEU A 173 7.87 6.28 -3.21
N SER A 174 6.73 5.83 -3.73
CA SER A 174 6.40 4.42 -3.90
C SER A 174 5.98 4.11 -5.33
N TYR A 175 6.01 2.84 -5.67
CA TYR A 175 5.51 2.35 -6.94
C TYR A 175 4.82 1.01 -6.76
N ALA A 176 3.83 0.76 -7.64
CA ALA A 176 3.15 -0.51 -7.71
C ALA A 176 2.98 -0.91 -9.18
N VAL A 177 3.23 -2.18 -9.48
CA VAL A 177 3.17 -2.74 -10.82
C VAL A 177 2.32 -3.99 -10.82
N GLN A 178 1.49 -4.12 -11.83
CA GLN A 178 0.71 -5.32 -12.08
C GLN A 178 0.83 -5.69 -13.54
N TRP A 179 1.04 -6.97 -13.81
CA TRP A 179 0.89 -7.57 -15.12
C TRP A 179 -0.16 -8.66 -15.07
N LYS A 180 -1.13 -8.62 -15.99
CA LYS A 180 -2.19 -9.63 -16.17
C LYS A 180 -2.11 -10.23 -17.56
N TRP A 181 -2.26 -11.53 -17.65
CA TRP A 181 -2.50 -12.22 -18.90
C TRP A 181 -3.99 -12.55 -19.03
N ASN A 182 -4.70 -11.84 -19.90
CA ASN A 182 -6.14 -11.96 -20.14
C ASN A 182 -6.45 -13.28 -20.87
N LEU A 183 -6.33 -14.41 -20.15
CA LEU A 183 -6.58 -15.73 -20.69
C LEU A 183 -8.08 -16.00 -20.86
N ARG A 184 -8.85 -15.76 -19.80
CA ARG A 184 -10.32 -15.82 -19.76
C ARG A 184 -10.81 -14.96 -18.60
N PRO A 185 -12.03 -14.39 -18.67
CA PRO A 185 -12.51 -13.45 -17.64
C PRO A 185 -12.40 -13.98 -16.21
N ALA A 186 -12.79 -15.23 -15.97
CA ALA A 186 -12.77 -15.83 -14.63
C ALA A 186 -11.37 -16.25 -14.14
N PHE A 187 -10.32 -16.20 -14.98
CA PHE A 187 -8.97 -16.58 -14.57
C PHE A 187 -7.91 -15.93 -15.46
N GLN A 188 -7.19 -15.01 -14.90
CA GLN A 188 -6.12 -14.25 -15.53
C GLN A 188 -4.87 -14.37 -14.66
N PRO A 189 -3.91 -15.23 -15.01
CA PRO A 189 -2.65 -15.31 -14.28
C PRO A 189 -1.82 -14.04 -14.50
N GLY A 190 -0.97 -13.72 -13.53
CA GLY A 190 -0.10 -12.54 -13.63
C GLY A 190 0.89 -12.43 -12.49
N VAL A 191 1.40 -11.22 -12.32
CA VAL A 191 2.40 -10.86 -11.32
C VAL A 191 2.03 -9.50 -10.72
N GLN A 192 2.28 -9.32 -9.44
CA GLN A 192 2.23 -8.02 -8.77
C GLN A 192 3.57 -7.72 -8.11
N ALA A 193 3.93 -6.44 -8.10
CA ALA A 193 5.09 -5.92 -7.41
C ALA A 193 4.76 -4.60 -6.73
N PHE A 194 5.32 -4.40 -5.54
CA PHE A 194 5.21 -3.16 -4.77
C PHE A 194 6.58 -2.78 -4.24
N GLY A 195 6.88 -1.50 -4.25
CA GLY A 195 8.15 -1.02 -3.74
C GLY A 195 8.12 0.41 -3.24
N SER A 196 9.11 0.74 -2.41
CA SER A 196 9.36 2.08 -1.91
C SER A 196 10.77 2.53 -2.25
N LEU A 197 10.91 3.78 -2.69
CA LEU A 197 12.18 4.43 -2.97
C LEU A 197 12.57 5.45 -1.88
N GLY A 198 11.72 5.59 -0.85
CA GLY A 198 11.94 6.52 0.25
C GLY A 198 11.81 7.98 -0.14
N ASP A 199 12.66 8.82 0.44
CA ASP A 199 12.65 10.25 0.17
C ASP A 199 13.08 10.58 -1.27
N PRO A 200 12.29 11.34 -2.04
CA PRO A 200 12.65 11.77 -3.38
C PRO A 200 13.99 12.51 -3.49
N ALA A 201 14.44 13.17 -2.41
CA ALA A 201 15.74 13.84 -2.37
C ALA A 201 16.91 12.85 -2.24
N HIS A 202 16.66 11.63 -1.75
CA HIS A 202 17.66 10.60 -1.47
C HIS A 202 17.13 9.22 -1.86
N LEU A 203 16.83 9.05 -3.14
CA LEU A 203 16.24 7.81 -3.67
C LEU A 203 17.13 6.60 -3.38
N ARG A 204 16.55 5.59 -2.76
CA ARG A 204 17.12 4.25 -2.60
C ARG A 204 15.99 3.25 -2.47
N SER A 205 16.17 2.07 -3.04
CA SER A 205 15.21 0.98 -2.82
C SER A 205 15.20 0.64 -1.32
N GLN A 206 14.05 0.84 -0.69
CA GLN A 206 13.84 0.51 0.73
C GLN A 206 13.08 -0.79 0.82
N GLU A 207 11.99 -0.92 0.06
CA GLU A 207 11.19 -2.11 -0.01
C GLU A 207 11.01 -2.56 -1.45
N LEU A 208 10.94 -3.86 -1.62
CA LEU A 208 10.51 -4.49 -2.86
C LEU A 208 9.91 -5.86 -2.54
N LYS A 209 8.65 -6.03 -2.86
CA LYS A 209 7.95 -7.33 -2.83
C LYS A 209 7.38 -7.64 -4.21
N LEU A 210 7.50 -8.88 -4.62
CA LEU A 210 7.14 -9.35 -5.95
C LEU A 210 6.63 -10.78 -5.86
N GLY A 211 5.64 -11.14 -6.67
CA GLY A 211 5.21 -12.52 -6.75
C GLY A 211 4.06 -12.79 -7.69
N PRO A 212 3.71 -14.07 -7.85
CA PRO A 212 2.60 -14.49 -8.68
C PRO A 212 1.27 -13.98 -8.13
N ALA A 213 0.41 -13.63 -9.06
CA ALA A 213 -0.95 -13.20 -8.80
C ALA A 213 -1.93 -13.89 -9.76
N PHE A 214 -3.18 -13.97 -9.35
CA PHE A 214 -4.27 -14.28 -10.28
C PHE A 214 -5.38 -13.27 -10.11
N PHE A 215 -6.08 -13.02 -11.20
CA PHE A 215 -7.19 -12.08 -11.27
C PHE A 215 -8.38 -12.78 -11.93
N GLY A 216 -9.56 -12.26 -11.69
CA GLY A 216 -10.75 -12.73 -12.35
C GLY A 216 -11.88 -11.74 -12.25
N ALA A 217 -12.85 -11.90 -13.14
CA ALA A 217 -14.10 -11.16 -13.14
C ALA A 217 -15.26 -12.07 -13.46
N ALA A 218 -16.39 -11.85 -12.80
CA ALA A 218 -17.65 -12.52 -13.01
C ALA A 218 -18.76 -11.50 -13.24
N ARG A 219 -19.44 -11.60 -14.39
CA ARG A 219 -20.63 -10.78 -14.67
C ARG A 219 -21.84 -11.39 -13.96
N LEU A 220 -22.46 -10.62 -13.07
CA LEU A 220 -23.62 -11.06 -12.29
C LEU A 220 -24.96 -10.68 -12.94
N GLY A 221 -24.92 -10.03 -14.11
CA GLY A 221 -26.09 -9.52 -14.82
C GLY A 221 -26.59 -8.18 -14.25
N ASN A 222 -27.48 -7.52 -15.02
CA ASN A 222 -28.07 -6.22 -14.65
C ASN A 222 -27.03 -5.14 -14.31
N GLY A 223 -25.95 -5.03 -15.09
CA GLY A 223 -24.89 -4.04 -14.88
C GLY A 223 -24.03 -4.29 -13.63
N ARG A 224 -24.03 -5.53 -13.09
CA ARG A 224 -23.24 -5.87 -11.89
C ARG A 224 -22.07 -6.77 -12.25
N ASN A 225 -20.92 -6.45 -11.72
CA ASN A 225 -19.70 -7.23 -11.85
C ASN A 225 -19.10 -7.54 -10.48
N LEU A 226 -18.41 -8.65 -10.39
CA LEU A 226 -17.55 -8.99 -9.27
C LEU A 226 -16.14 -9.23 -9.83
N LYS A 227 -15.19 -8.38 -9.46
CA LYS A 227 -13.78 -8.58 -9.74
C LYS A 227 -13.08 -9.12 -8.49
N TYR A 228 -12.04 -9.89 -8.70
CA TYR A 228 -11.26 -10.45 -7.59
C TYR A 228 -9.81 -10.67 -8.00
N ASN A 229 -8.92 -10.53 -7.05
CA ASN A 229 -7.53 -10.95 -7.21
C ASN A 229 -6.96 -11.49 -5.90
N ALA A 230 -5.90 -12.27 -6.03
CA ALA A 230 -5.04 -12.67 -4.92
C ALA A 230 -3.60 -12.81 -5.41
N ALA A 231 -2.64 -12.53 -4.49
CA ALA A 231 -1.22 -12.65 -4.77
C ALA A 231 -0.46 -13.19 -3.57
N LEU A 232 0.62 -13.93 -3.86
CA LEU A 232 1.62 -14.35 -2.89
C LEU A 232 2.95 -13.69 -3.27
N LEU A 233 3.40 -12.73 -2.45
CA LEU A 233 4.57 -11.91 -2.74
C LEU A 233 5.71 -12.29 -1.80
N GLY A 234 6.93 -12.41 -2.35
CA GLY A 234 8.17 -12.58 -1.60
C GLY A 234 8.90 -11.24 -1.45
N GLY A 235 9.45 -10.97 -0.28
CA GLY A 235 10.29 -9.80 -0.03
C GLY A 235 11.68 -9.98 -0.63
N LEU A 236 12.19 -8.94 -1.29
CA LEU A 236 13.48 -8.97 -1.97
C LEU A 236 14.53 -8.05 -1.32
N THR A 237 14.15 -7.24 -0.33
CA THR A 237 15.06 -6.39 0.44
C THR A 237 14.98 -6.75 1.92
N ARG A 238 15.91 -6.25 2.74
CA ARG A 238 15.93 -6.55 4.19
C ARG A 238 14.80 -5.87 4.95
N GLU A 239 14.31 -4.76 4.44
CA GLU A 239 13.25 -3.95 5.01
C GLU A 239 11.86 -4.49 4.63
N THR A 240 11.79 -5.41 3.66
CA THR A 240 10.53 -5.99 3.17
C THR A 240 10.13 -7.22 3.97
N PRO A 241 8.84 -7.44 4.27
CA PRO A 241 8.33 -8.69 4.82
C PRO A 241 8.73 -9.89 3.97
N ASN A 242 9.11 -11.01 4.60
CA ASN A 242 9.55 -12.20 3.87
C ASN A 242 8.48 -12.74 2.91
N ALA A 243 7.23 -12.68 3.33
CA ALA A 243 6.09 -13.10 2.53
C ALA A 243 4.87 -12.23 2.82
N THR A 244 4.08 -11.97 1.79
CA THR A 244 2.79 -11.29 1.88
C THR A 244 1.76 -12.07 1.09
N LEU A 245 0.69 -12.51 1.74
CA LEU A 245 -0.51 -13.02 1.08
C LEU A 245 -1.55 -11.92 1.08
N ARG A 246 -2.11 -11.60 -0.08
CA ARG A 246 -3.14 -10.57 -0.22
C ARG A 246 -4.28 -11.02 -1.11
N PHE A 247 -5.45 -10.40 -0.91
CA PHE A 247 -6.62 -10.56 -1.76
C PHE A 247 -7.39 -9.25 -1.89
N GLN A 248 -8.23 -9.17 -2.93
CA GLN A 248 -9.12 -8.07 -3.21
C GLN A 248 -10.41 -8.62 -3.82
N LEU A 249 -11.54 -8.09 -3.38
CA LEU A 249 -12.88 -8.33 -3.93
C LEU A 249 -13.50 -6.97 -4.21
N GLU A 250 -13.95 -6.75 -5.43
CA GLU A 250 -14.52 -5.50 -5.90
C GLU A 250 -15.88 -5.80 -6.52
N TYR A 251 -16.92 -5.15 -6.04
CA TYR A 251 -18.29 -5.28 -6.53
C TYR A 251 -18.74 -3.97 -7.14
N GLU A 252 -19.01 -4.02 -8.43
CA GLU A 252 -19.41 -2.89 -9.26
C GLU A 252 -20.88 -3.01 -9.68
N PHE A 253 -21.57 -1.85 -9.75
CA PHE A 253 -22.95 -1.79 -10.23
C PHE A 253 -23.32 -0.36 -10.71
N PHE A 254 -24.35 -0.30 -11.61
CA PHE A 254 -24.88 0.94 -12.18
C PHE A 254 -26.30 1.20 -11.72
#